data_0ae71ddbc3e19cd6104832afab9cf6d2
#
_entry.id   0ae71ddbc3e19cd6104832afab9cf6d2
#
_cell.length_a   1.000
_cell.length_b   1.000
_cell.length_c   1.000
_cell.angle_alpha   90.00
_cell.angle_beta   90.00
_cell.angle_gamma   90.00
#
_symmetry.space_group_name_H-M   'P 1'
#
loop_
_entity.id
_entity.type
_entity.pdbx_description
1 polymer ?
#
loop_
_entity_poly.entity_id
_entity_poly.type
_entity_poly.pdbx_seq_one_letter_code
_entity_poly.pdbx_strand_id
1 'polypeptide(L)'
;MPARRGVAFACVLVLATPLSFAARTAIGEPATSPGPRPLRAEIGVEWAVGTRDGESQKLRLHVEPELDLALPRGFRLKGIGRLRADAFDELEPGQPDQAEIAPYTRRLDFGDRVDAELRELFVQGRIGPAWLRVGKQQVVWGQADGLKLLDVVDPQSFEEFILPVFEDSRIPLWTVDVEVPIDDAQLQVLWIPDTTMHDIPPRDGLFAFTAPRLVGEGPPPGVPVRIEDPNRPSDPLRNSDVGARLAGFWKGWDLTANALWHYDDIPIPFRTIDLDAGVPQVRVAPGYRRTPVLGGSVSNAFGNLTVRGEMAAQLDRWFPTDDVTDRDGVVRTTDVGWVLGLDWYGFTDTLLSAQLFQSFLTEHRPGVIRDQLDSNVTVLARRTFRHETLTVETIWIQSINDGDGLVRPRVEYAVRDDLQVWAGFDVFYGTRDGIYGEFDENDRFVIGFEWGL
;
A
#
# COMPACT_ATOMS: atom_id res chain seq x y z
N MET A 1 0.21 -16.60 30.10
CA MET A 1 1.35 -17.10 29.29
C MET A 1 1.54 -16.10 28.20
N PRO A 2 2.69 -15.47 27.99
CA PRO A 2 2.85 -14.51 26.93
C PRO A 2 2.73 -15.23 25.58
N ALA A 3 1.86 -14.73 24.70
CA ALA A 3 1.71 -15.20 23.36
C ALA A 3 3.05 -15.07 22.62
N ARG A 4 3.55 -16.14 22.04
CA ARG A 4 4.76 -16.14 21.23
C ARG A 4 4.46 -15.42 19.92
N ARG A 5 4.89 -14.19 19.84
CA ARG A 5 4.85 -13.38 18.62
C ARG A 5 5.73 -14.04 17.57
N GLY A 6 5.19 -14.31 16.44
CA GLY A 6 5.91 -14.83 15.30
C GLY A 6 5.91 -13.80 14.20
N VAL A 7 7.07 -13.53 13.64
CA VAL A 7 7.23 -12.67 12.47
C VAL A 7 6.78 -13.41 11.24
N ALA A 8 5.76 -12.94 10.56
CA ALA A 8 5.42 -13.38 9.22
C ALA A 8 6.49 -12.86 8.25
N PHE A 9 7.00 -13.73 7.39
CA PHE A 9 7.97 -13.36 6.38
C PHE A 9 7.21 -13.05 5.10
N ALA A 10 7.07 -11.76 4.81
CA ALA A 10 6.48 -11.36 3.55
C ALA A 10 7.56 -11.38 2.47
N CYS A 11 7.46 -12.31 1.55
CA CYS A 11 8.07 -12.15 0.24
C CYS A 11 7.32 -11.03 -0.49
N VAL A 12 8.08 -10.24 -1.19
CA VAL A 12 7.64 -9.03 -1.85
C VAL A 12 6.41 -9.27 -2.69
N LEU A 13 5.35 -8.73 -2.22
CA LEU A 13 4.16 -8.50 -2.99
C LEU A 13 4.29 -7.14 -3.69
N VAL A 14 4.27 -7.14 -5.02
CA VAL A 14 3.75 -6.00 -5.78
C VAL A 14 2.24 -6.05 -5.54
N LEU A 15 1.78 -5.47 -4.43
CA LEU A 15 0.44 -5.68 -3.96
C LEU A 15 -0.52 -4.59 -4.38
N ALA A 16 -1.67 -5.08 -4.68
CA ALA A 16 -2.85 -4.38 -5.15
C ALA A 16 -3.51 -3.58 -4.04
N THR A 17 -4.10 -2.49 -4.44
CA THR A 17 -5.11 -1.84 -3.63
C THR A 17 -6.26 -1.42 -4.52
N PRO A 18 -7.48 -1.37 -4.01
CA PRO A 18 -8.60 -0.90 -4.79
C PRO A 18 -8.47 0.58 -5.11
N LEU A 19 -9.04 0.93 -6.23
CA LEU A 19 -9.14 2.29 -6.69
C LEU A 19 -9.83 3.16 -5.66
N SER A 20 -9.14 4.25 -5.28
CA SER A 20 -9.78 5.33 -4.58
C SER A 20 -10.93 5.87 -5.39
N PHE A 21 -12.08 5.96 -4.78
CA PHE A 21 -13.10 6.88 -5.23
C PHE A 21 -12.56 8.30 -5.13
N ALA A 22 -12.77 9.04 -6.23
CA ALA A 22 -12.32 10.39 -6.43
C ALA A 22 -10.80 10.60 -6.45
N ALA A 23 -10.14 10.13 -7.53
CA ALA A 23 -9.19 11.02 -8.15
C ALA A 23 -9.97 12.32 -8.50
N ARG A 24 -9.95 13.28 -7.59
CA ARG A 24 -10.28 14.65 -7.94
C ARG A 24 -9.19 15.09 -8.92
N THR A 25 -9.36 14.68 -10.17
CA THR A 25 -8.68 15.30 -11.29
C THR A 25 -8.99 16.79 -11.18
N ALA A 26 -7.97 17.58 -10.90
CA ALA A 26 -8.01 19.01 -11.05
C ALA A 26 -8.16 19.31 -12.55
N ILE A 27 -9.38 19.17 -13.06
CA ILE A 27 -9.81 19.72 -14.33
C ILE A 27 -10.86 20.78 -14.01
N GLY A 28 -10.43 22.04 -14.11
CA GLY A 28 -11.29 23.21 -14.18
C GLY A 28 -12.03 23.52 -12.88
N GLU A 29 -11.59 24.57 -12.20
CA GLU A 29 -12.40 25.20 -11.15
C GLU A 29 -13.84 25.44 -11.65
N PRO A 30 -14.86 24.87 -11.00
CA PRO A 30 -16.19 25.43 -11.08
C PRO A 30 -16.20 26.70 -10.23
N ALA A 31 -16.65 27.79 -10.81
CA ALA A 31 -16.86 29.04 -10.13
C ALA A 31 -17.71 28.85 -8.86
N THR A 32 -17.24 29.47 -7.74
CA THR A 32 -17.89 29.58 -6.43
C THR A 32 -17.90 28.33 -5.57
N SER A 33 -16.72 27.82 -5.20
CA SER A 33 -16.61 27.07 -3.95
C SER A 33 -16.83 28.02 -2.75
N PRO A 34 -17.62 27.65 -1.72
CA PRO A 34 -17.59 28.36 -0.45
C PRO A 34 -16.13 28.39 0.02
N GLY A 35 -15.68 29.55 0.53
CA GLY A 35 -14.29 29.71 0.96
C GLY A 35 -13.85 28.59 1.90
N PRO A 36 -12.55 28.27 1.99
CA PRO A 36 -12.07 27.13 2.73
C PRO A 36 -12.63 27.16 4.15
N ARG A 37 -13.39 26.12 4.51
CA ARG A 37 -13.82 25.91 5.89
C ARG A 37 -12.57 25.49 6.66
N PRO A 38 -12.22 26.14 7.75
CA PRO A 38 -10.98 25.84 8.49
C PRO A 38 -11.01 24.46 9.17
N LEU A 39 -12.18 23.86 9.32
CA LEU A 39 -12.37 22.55 9.91
C LEU A 39 -13.48 21.82 9.16
N ARG A 40 -13.22 20.58 8.82
CA ARG A 40 -14.16 19.60 8.26
C ARG A 40 -14.02 18.32 9.06
N ALA A 41 -14.98 17.42 8.98
CA ALA A 41 -14.85 16.09 9.49
C ALA A 41 -15.56 15.12 8.57
N GLU A 42 -15.05 13.91 8.48
CA GLU A 42 -15.70 12.77 7.84
C GLU A 42 -15.99 11.72 8.90
N ILE A 43 -17.16 11.11 8.83
CA ILE A 43 -17.55 10.00 9.67
C ILE A 43 -17.93 8.85 8.76
N GLY A 44 -17.27 7.72 8.93
CA GLY A 44 -17.59 6.50 8.19
C GLY A 44 -17.85 5.31 9.10
N VAL A 45 -18.68 4.41 8.60
CA VAL A 45 -18.89 3.10 9.21
C VAL A 45 -18.80 2.04 8.13
N GLU A 46 -18.05 0.99 8.39
CA GLU A 46 -17.97 -0.17 7.51
C GLU A 46 -18.17 -1.45 8.31
N TRP A 47 -19.04 -2.32 7.79
CA TRP A 47 -19.30 -3.66 8.31
C TRP A 47 -18.95 -4.70 7.26
N ALA A 48 -18.10 -5.64 7.62
CA ALA A 48 -17.71 -6.78 6.80
C ALA A 48 -18.11 -8.09 7.48
N VAL A 49 -18.76 -8.97 6.71
CA VAL A 49 -19.28 -10.27 7.19
C VAL A 49 -18.78 -11.38 6.28
N GLY A 50 -18.21 -12.41 6.86
CA GLY A 50 -17.79 -13.62 6.15
C GLY A 50 -18.97 -14.28 5.43
N THR A 51 -18.79 -14.63 4.16
CA THR A 51 -19.86 -15.21 3.36
C THR A 51 -20.06 -16.71 3.63
N ARG A 52 -19.06 -17.39 4.19
CA ARG A 52 -19.09 -18.85 4.47
C ARG A 52 -19.71 -19.19 5.81
N ASP A 53 -19.39 -18.42 6.83
CA ASP A 53 -19.76 -18.67 8.23
C ASP A 53 -20.80 -17.66 8.77
N GLY A 54 -20.92 -16.49 8.13
CA GLY A 54 -21.76 -15.38 8.59
C GLY A 54 -21.19 -14.64 9.79
N GLU A 55 -19.91 -14.88 10.15
CA GLU A 55 -19.25 -14.18 11.25
C GLU A 55 -18.86 -12.77 10.83
N SER A 56 -18.94 -11.83 11.76
CA SER A 56 -18.52 -10.45 11.51
C SER A 56 -17.02 -10.34 11.61
N GLN A 57 -16.37 -9.98 10.52
CA GLN A 57 -14.93 -9.79 10.42
C GLN A 57 -14.49 -8.38 10.87
N LYS A 58 -15.35 -7.38 10.66
CA LYS A 58 -15.12 -5.98 11.01
C LYS A 58 -16.43 -5.26 11.19
N LEU A 59 -16.52 -4.40 12.19
CA LEU A 59 -17.50 -3.30 12.27
C LEU A 59 -16.76 -2.08 12.79
N ARG A 60 -16.24 -1.30 11.86
CA ARG A 60 -15.35 -0.17 12.14
C ARG A 60 -16.07 1.15 11.94
N LEU A 61 -16.06 1.97 12.98
CA LEU A 61 -16.35 3.40 12.91
C LEU A 61 -15.02 4.15 12.74
N HIS A 62 -14.96 5.11 11.82
CA HIS A 62 -13.89 6.08 11.77
C HIS A 62 -14.41 7.51 11.78
N VAL A 63 -13.63 8.42 12.36
CA VAL A 63 -13.87 9.86 12.36
C VAL A 63 -12.58 10.55 11.96
N GLU A 64 -12.62 11.34 10.89
CA GLU A 64 -11.46 12.03 10.35
C GLU A 64 -11.68 13.55 10.36
N PRO A 65 -11.22 14.25 11.41
CA PRO A 65 -11.17 15.71 11.41
C PRO A 65 -10.05 16.21 10.48
N GLU A 66 -10.38 17.10 9.56
CA GLU A 66 -9.46 17.79 8.66
C GLU A 66 -9.36 19.27 9.03
N LEU A 67 -8.13 19.75 9.18
CA LEU A 67 -7.78 21.15 9.43
C LEU A 67 -7.10 21.75 8.22
N ASP A 68 -7.54 22.93 7.74
CA ASP A 68 -6.89 23.67 6.66
C ASP A 68 -6.85 25.17 7.02
N LEU A 69 -5.70 25.62 7.53
CA LEU A 69 -5.50 26.98 8.01
C LEU A 69 -4.57 27.78 7.07
N ALA A 70 -5.02 28.96 6.68
CA ALA A 70 -4.15 29.93 6.03
C ALA A 70 -3.18 30.56 7.04
N LEU A 71 -1.89 30.54 6.73
CA LEU A 71 -0.82 31.15 7.49
C LEU A 71 -0.29 32.41 6.81
N PRO A 72 0.47 33.27 7.52
CA PRO A 72 1.11 34.45 6.92
C PRO A 72 2.01 34.08 5.71
N ARG A 73 2.17 35.03 4.79
CA ARG A 73 3.03 34.93 3.60
C ARG A 73 2.61 33.84 2.60
N GLY A 74 1.34 33.45 2.58
CA GLY A 74 0.81 32.48 1.63
C GLY A 74 1.08 31.01 1.98
N PHE A 75 1.56 30.74 3.19
CA PHE A 75 1.65 29.36 3.67
C PHE A 75 0.29 28.84 4.13
N ARG A 76 0.14 27.51 4.17
CA ARG A 76 -1.03 26.81 4.70
C ARG A 76 -0.57 25.72 5.64
N LEU A 77 -1.29 25.52 6.73
CA LEU A 77 -1.17 24.35 7.61
C LEU A 77 -2.34 23.41 7.28
N LYS A 78 -2.02 22.18 6.92
CA LYS A 78 -2.99 21.09 6.81
C LYS A 78 -2.75 20.05 7.88
N GLY A 79 -3.83 19.46 8.38
CA GLY A 79 -3.79 18.38 9.34
C GLY A 79 -4.99 17.46 9.18
N ILE A 80 -4.78 16.15 9.27
CA ILE A 80 -5.80 15.11 9.28
C ILE A 80 -5.50 14.21 10.46
N GLY A 81 -6.47 14.11 11.39
CA GLY A 81 -6.47 13.10 12.43
C GLY A 81 -7.41 11.97 12.03
N ARG A 82 -7.21 10.78 12.59
CA ARG A 82 -8.12 9.64 12.43
C ARG A 82 -8.36 9.01 13.79
N LEU A 83 -9.62 8.82 14.16
CA LEU A 83 -10.05 8.02 15.29
C LEU A 83 -10.78 6.80 14.74
N ARG A 84 -10.36 5.59 15.14
CA ARG A 84 -11.03 4.35 14.74
C ARG A 84 -11.54 3.59 15.97
N ALA A 85 -12.64 2.89 15.79
CA ALA A 85 -13.17 1.95 16.77
C ALA A 85 -13.72 0.73 16.03
N ASP A 86 -13.17 -0.46 16.29
CA ASP A 86 -13.63 -1.74 15.73
C ASP A 86 -14.32 -2.57 16.81
N ALA A 87 -15.52 -3.07 16.52
CA ALA A 87 -16.30 -3.81 17.50
C ALA A 87 -15.84 -5.26 17.68
N PHE A 88 -15.14 -5.85 16.70
CA PHE A 88 -14.85 -7.29 16.68
C PHE A 88 -13.41 -7.67 16.96
N ASP A 89 -12.43 -6.83 16.63
CA ASP A 89 -11.00 -7.09 16.92
C ASP A 89 -10.41 -8.30 16.18
N GLU A 90 -10.98 -8.65 15.02
CA GLU A 90 -10.53 -9.83 14.25
C GLU A 90 -9.38 -9.51 13.30
N LEU A 91 -9.17 -8.23 12.98
CA LEU A 91 -8.11 -7.83 12.06
C LEU A 91 -6.75 -7.81 12.75
N GLU A 92 -6.67 -7.25 13.96
CA GLU A 92 -5.48 -7.16 14.79
C GLU A 92 -5.79 -7.58 16.24
N PRO A 93 -6.03 -8.87 16.52
CA PRO A 93 -6.48 -9.33 17.83
C PRO A 93 -5.58 -8.90 19.00
N GLY A 94 -6.15 -8.23 19.98
CA GLY A 94 -5.45 -7.71 21.15
C GLY A 94 -4.77 -6.36 20.91
N GLN A 95 -3.70 -6.08 21.65
CA GLN A 95 -2.96 -4.83 21.43
C GLN A 95 -2.08 -4.90 20.19
N PRO A 96 -2.22 -3.96 19.25
CA PRO A 96 -1.42 -3.93 18.03
C PRO A 96 0.09 -3.87 18.31
N ASP A 97 0.86 -4.66 17.57
CA ASP A 97 2.31 -4.56 17.59
C ASP A 97 2.76 -3.52 16.56
N GLN A 98 3.22 -2.39 17.02
CA GLN A 98 3.72 -1.31 16.17
C GLN A 98 5.26 -1.29 16.12
N ALA A 99 5.92 -2.45 16.14
CA ALA A 99 7.38 -2.52 16.14
C ALA A 99 7.99 -1.96 14.83
N GLU A 100 7.31 -2.13 13.71
CA GLU A 100 7.68 -1.64 12.39
C GLU A 100 7.47 -0.13 12.23
N ILE A 101 6.64 0.48 13.07
CA ILE A 101 6.30 1.90 12.98
C ILE A 101 7.27 2.73 13.85
N ALA A 102 7.79 3.81 13.30
CA ALA A 102 8.62 4.75 14.06
C ALA A 102 7.85 5.36 15.24
N PRO A 103 8.46 5.54 16.42
CA PRO A 103 7.75 5.97 17.62
C PRO A 103 6.97 7.28 17.50
N TYR A 104 7.40 8.18 16.62
CA TYR A 104 6.76 9.47 16.36
C TYR A 104 5.68 9.41 15.26
N THR A 105 5.48 8.23 14.67
CA THR A 105 4.48 7.95 13.61
C THR A 105 3.40 7.01 14.10
N ARG A 106 3.64 6.30 15.21
CA ARG A 106 2.70 5.36 15.83
C ARG A 106 1.34 5.98 16.09
N ARG A 107 0.31 5.17 15.94
CA ARG A 107 -1.03 5.45 16.47
C ARG A 107 -1.04 5.28 17.98
N LEU A 108 -2.01 5.93 18.63
CA LEU A 108 -2.28 5.82 20.07
C LEU A 108 -3.39 4.79 20.27
N ASP A 109 -3.09 3.68 20.91
CA ASP A 109 -4.05 2.62 21.17
C ASP A 109 -4.75 2.82 22.53
N PHE A 110 -6.08 2.74 22.54
CA PHE A 110 -6.92 2.83 23.72
C PHE A 110 -7.59 1.46 23.99
N GLY A 111 -6.83 0.52 24.50
CA GLY A 111 -7.20 -0.89 24.59
C GLY A 111 -7.03 -1.60 23.23
N ASP A 112 -7.82 -2.63 23.00
CA ASP A 112 -7.64 -3.54 21.86
C ASP A 112 -8.48 -3.12 20.64
N ARG A 113 -9.37 -2.13 20.76
CA ARG A 113 -10.40 -1.84 19.75
C ARG A 113 -10.53 -0.40 19.33
N VAL A 114 -9.77 0.49 19.93
CA VAL A 114 -9.85 1.93 19.63
C VAL A 114 -8.47 2.48 19.47
N ASP A 115 -8.22 3.21 18.39
CA ASP A 115 -6.99 3.92 18.15
C ASP A 115 -7.22 5.35 17.66
N ALA A 116 -6.20 6.18 17.84
CA ALA A 116 -6.14 7.53 17.28
C ALA A 116 -4.80 7.73 16.57
N GLU A 117 -4.87 8.22 15.36
CA GLU A 117 -3.72 8.46 14.51
C GLU A 117 -3.65 9.91 14.03
N LEU A 118 -2.45 10.47 14.01
CA LEU A 118 -2.18 11.65 13.21
C LEU A 118 -1.85 11.20 11.79
N ARG A 119 -2.83 11.27 10.88
CA ARG A 119 -2.64 10.87 9.48
C ARG A 119 -1.71 11.83 8.77
N GLU A 120 -2.04 13.11 8.73
CA GLU A 120 -1.24 14.13 8.10
C GLU A 120 -1.12 15.37 8.97
N LEU A 121 0.05 16.01 8.95
CA LEU A 121 0.29 17.32 9.53
C LEU A 121 1.47 17.99 8.84
N PHE A 122 1.19 18.93 7.96
CA PHE A 122 2.25 19.61 7.22
C PHE A 122 1.96 21.09 6.96
N VAL A 123 3.03 21.85 6.82
CA VAL A 123 2.99 23.22 6.31
C VAL A 123 3.46 23.23 4.87
N GLN A 124 2.71 23.90 4.01
CA GLN A 124 3.06 24.04 2.60
C GLN A 124 3.01 25.51 2.14
N GLY A 125 3.83 25.86 1.14
CA GLY A 125 3.85 27.19 0.57
C GLY A 125 5.01 27.43 -0.38
N ARG A 126 5.06 28.60 -0.98
CA ARG A 126 6.12 28.98 -1.94
C ARG A 126 7.26 29.72 -1.28
N ILE A 127 8.49 29.34 -1.65
CA ILE A 127 9.72 30.07 -1.32
C ILE A 127 10.46 30.36 -2.64
N GLY A 128 10.37 31.60 -3.13
CA GLY A 128 10.85 31.94 -4.47
C GLY A 128 10.13 31.13 -5.56
N PRO A 129 10.83 30.46 -6.46
CA PRO A 129 10.23 29.60 -7.47
C PRO A 129 9.80 28.24 -6.92
N ALA A 130 10.33 27.81 -5.80
CA ALA A 130 10.10 26.49 -5.25
C ALA A 130 8.80 26.40 -4.46
N TRP A 131 8.12 25.25 -4.57
CA TRP A 131 7.07 24.83 -3.66
C TRP A 131 7.68 23.95 -2.56
N LEU A 132 7.39 24.25 -1.32
CA LEU A 132 7.86 23.52 -0.16
C LEU A 132 6.68 22.92 0.59
N ARG A 133 6.81 21.65 1.02
CA ARG A 133 5.92 20.98 1.95
C ARG A 133 6.74 20.26 3.00
N VAL A 134 6.46 20.50 4.28
CA VAL A 134 7.23 19.94 5.42
C VAL A 134 6.28 19.43 6.48
N GLY A 135 6.42 18.18 6.84
CA GLY A 135 5.62 17.52 7.88
C GLY A 135 5.23 16.10 7.50
N LYS A 136 4.28 15.52 8.24
CA LYS A 136 3.72 14.19 7.98
C LYS A 136 2.76 14.26 6.81
N GLN A 137 3.04 13.54 5.72
CA GLN A 137 2.29 13.63 4.45
C GLN A 137 2.46 12.36 3.63
N GLN A 138 1.52 12.11 2.72
CA GLN A 138 1.66 11.10 1.67
C GLN A 138 2.40 11.66 0.44
N VAL A 139 3.23 10.83 -0.20
CA VAL A 139 3.92 11.14 -1.45
C VAL A 139 3.67 10.06 -2.49
N VAL A 140 2.94 10.37 -3.53
CA VAL A 140 2.50 9.41 -4.55
C VAL A 140 3.31 9.57 -5.84
N TRP A 141 4.00 8.52 -6.26
CA TRP A 141 4.77 8.52 -7.51
C TRP A 141 4.16 7.67 -8.63
N GLY A 142 3.47 6.59 -8.29
CA GLY A 142 2.84 5.68 -9.24
C GLY A 142 1.57 6.22 -9.90
N GLN A 143 1.20 5.66 -11.04
CA GLN A 143 -0.02 5.90 -11.79
C GLN A 143 -0.80 4.61 -12.07
N ALA A 144 -0.28 3.46 -11.65
CA ALA A 144 -0.91 2.16 -11.83
C ALA A 144 -2.13 2.01 -10.91
N ASP A 145 -3.17 1.33 -11.38
CA ASP A 145 -4.38 1.05 -10.63
C ASP A 145 -4.42 -0.44 -10.26
N GLY A 146 -4.91 -0.73 -9.06
CA GLY A 146 -5.06 -2.10 -8.58
C GLY A 146 -3.78 -2.70 -7.99
N LEU A 147 -2.61 -2.55 -8.61
CA LEU A 147 -1.30 -2.98 -8.11
C LEU A 147 -0.31 -1.81 -8.13
N LYS A 148 0.62 -1.75 -7.18
CA LYS A 148 1.63 -0.68 -7.09
C LYS A 148 2.96 -1.13 -7.68
N LEU A 149 3.61 -0.24 -8.43
CA LEU A 149 4.96 -0.46 -8.93
C LEU A 149 5.92 0.68 -8.56
N LEU A 150 5.57 1.92 -8.89
CA LEU A 150 6.36 3.11 -8.55
C LEU A 150 5.88 3.84 -7.29
N ASP A 151 4.73 3.47 -6.74
CA ASP A 151 4.20 4.01 -5.48
C ASP A 151 4.88 3.34 -4.28
N VAL A 152 6.16 3.66 -4.10
CA VAL A 152 7.12 3.02 -3.18
C VAL A 152 7.70 3.99 -2.14
N VAL A 153 7.18 5.22 -2.05
CA VAL A 153 7.68 6.22 -1.10
C VAL A 153 7.09 5.99 0.29
N ASP A 154 5.79 5.76 0.37
CA ASP A 154 5.09 5.54 1.62
C ASP A 154 4.94 4.04 1.89
N PRO A 155 5.27 3.55 3.09
CA PRO A 155 4.96 2.20 3.50
C PRO A 155 3.44 1.97 3.56
N GLN A 156 3.05 0.70 3.63
CA GLN A 156 1.64 0.28 3.58
C GLN A 156 1.25 -0.41 4.88
N SER A 157 0.01 -0.23 5.31
CA SER A 157 -0.65 -1.15 6.23
C SER A 157 -1.31 -2.28 5.45
N PHE A 158 -1.01 -3.50 5.83
CA PHE A 158 -1.62 -4.72 5.31
C PHE A 158 -2.61 -5.35 6.30
N GLU A 159 -3.10 -4.57 7.27
CA GLU A 159 -4.10 -5.01 8.26
C GLU A 159 -5.28 -5.77 7.63
N GLU A 160 -5.74 -5.31 6.47
CA GLU A 160 -6.75 -5.96 5.65
C GLU A 160 -6.20 -6.38 4.28
N PHE A 161 -4.97 -6.89 4.26
CA PHE A 161 -4.28 -7.27 3.02
C PHE A 161 -4.23 -6.09 2.02
N ILE A 162 -4.93 -6.22 0.88
CA ILE A 162 -4.97 -5.21 -0.18
C ILE A 162 -6.37 -4.61 -0.35
N LEU A 163 -7.26 -4.84 0.59
CA LEU A 163 -8.66 -4.43 0.48
C LEU A 163 -8.90 -2.94 0.77
N PRO A 164 -8.14 -2.25 1.63
CA PRO A 164 -8.30 -0.80 1.81
C PRO A 164 -7.93 -0.01 0.55
N VAL A 165 -8.54 1.15 0.37
CA VAL A 165 -8.16 2.08 -0.70
C VAL A 165 -6.72 2.57 -0.54
N PHE A 166 -6.06 2.99 -1.62
CA PHE A 166 -4.65 3.39 -1.60
C PHE A 166 -4.32 4.47 -0.57
N GLU A 167 -5.19 5.45 -0.43
CA GLU A 167 -5.02 6.53 0.54
C GLU A 167 -5.02 6.01 1.98
N ASP A 168 -5.86 5.02 2.29
CA ASP A 168 -5.97 4.44 3.62
C ASP A 168 -4.85 3.46 3.93
N SER A 169 -4.42 2.69 2.95
CA SER A 169 -3.33 1.73 3.13
C SER A 169 -1.95 2.38 3.28
N ARG A 170 -1.71 3.56 2.69
CA ARG A 170 -0.44 4.27 2.87
C ARG A 170 -0.29 4.77 4.30
N ILE A 171 0.89 4.63 4.84
CA ILE A 171 1.28 5.20 6.13
C ILE A 171 2.06 6.48 5.84
N PRO A 172 1.46 7.68 6.07
CA PRO A 172 2.11 8.94 5.77
C PRO A 172 3.40 9.13 6.56
N LEU A 173 4.45 9.65 5.94
CA LEU A 173 5.77 9.83 6.54
C LEU A 173 6.09 11.29 6.84
N TRP A 174 6.91 11.53 7.86
CA TRP A 174 7.52 12.83 8.08
C TRP A 174 8.53 13.11 6.98
N THR A 175 8.24 14.10 6.14
CA THR A 175 8.96 14.35 4.89
C THR A 175 9.19 15.85 4.69
N VAL A 176 10.34 16.20 4.13
CA VAL A 176 10.60 17.49 3.49
C VAL A 176 10.51 17.26 2.00
N ASP A 177 9.55 17.89 1.36
CA ASP A 177 9.29 17.83 -0.07
C ASP A 177 9.52 19.22 -0.69
N VAL A 178 10.42 19.27 -1.67
CA VAL A 178 10.75 20.49 -2.39
C VAL A 178 10.54 20.26 -3.88
N GLU A 179 9.66 21.05 -4.48
CA GLU A 179 9.38 21.00 -5.90
C GLU A 179 9.87 22.29 -6.58
N VAL A 180 10.67 22.15 -7.62
CA VAL A 180 11.26 23.26 -8.36
C VAL A 180 10.90 23.14 -9.83
N PRO A 181 10.28 24.15 -10.45
CA PRO A 181 10.08 24.17 -11.89
C PRO A 181 11.43 24.36 -12.60
N ILE A 182 11.66 23.53 -13.63
CA ILE A 182 12.85 23.60 -14.51
C ILE A 182 12.36 23.60 -15.95
N ASP A 183 12.31 24.78 -16.57
CA ASP A 183 11.71 24.97 -17.90
C ASP A 183 10.29 24.37 -17.99
N ASP A 184 10.09 23.37 -18.83
CA ASP A 184 8.81 22.67 -19.03
C ASP A 184 8.67 21.42 -18.14
N ALA A 185 9.57 21.22 -17.18
CA ALA A 185 9.58 20.10 -16.25
C ALA A 185 9.52 20.58 -14.79
N GLN A 186 9.23 19.67 -13.88
CA GLN A 186 9.23 19.87 -12.43
C GLN A 186 10.16 18.85 -11.79
N LEU A 187 11.10 19.31 -10.99
CA LEU A 187 11.95 18.48 -10.15
C LEU A 187 11.40 18.46 -8.73
N GLN A 188 11.04 17.31 -8.23
CA GLN A 188 10.74 17.05 -6.82
C GLN A 188 11.96 16.43 -6.14
N VAL A 189 12.29 16.88 -4.93
CA VAL A 189 13.33 16.28 -4.08
C VAL A 189 12.75 16.01 -2.71
N LEU A 190 12.93 14.79 -2.23
CA LEU A 190 12.42 14.30 -0.95
C LEU A 190 13.57 14.01 0.01
N TRP A 191 13.41 14.40 1.26
CA TRP A 191 14.18 13.92 2.39
C TRP A 191 13.21 13.39 3.46
N ILE A 192 13.37 12.12 3.81
CA ILE A 192 12.43 11.38 4.64
C ILE A 192 13.18 10.85 5.86
N PRO A 193 13.18 11.58 6.98
CA PRO A 193 13.81 11.13 8.24
C PRO A 193 12.91 10.15 9.02
N ASP A 194 11.82 9.70 8.44
CA ASP A 194 10.94 8.70 9.02
C ASP A 194 11.43 7.29 8.66
N THR A 195 11.54 6.43 9.67
CA THR A 195 12.02 5.05 9.52
C THR A 195 10.90 4.03 9.72
N THR A 196 9.67 4.42 9.46
CA THR A 196 8.49 3.55 9.44
C THR A 196 8.58 2.60 8.27
N MET A 197 8.23 1.33 8.49
CA MET A 197 8.19 0.25 7.51
C MET A 197 6.74 -0.22 7.31
N HIS A 198 6.52 -1.18 6.42
CA HIS A 198 5.20 -1.78 6.24
C HIS A 198 4.64 -2.33 7.55
N ASP A 199 3.36 -2.07 7.79
CA ASP A 199 2.59 -2.63 8.89
C ASP A 199 2.02 -3.98 8.43
N ILE A 200 2.63 -5.06 8.91
CA ILE A 200 2.30 -6.44 8.51
C ILE A 200 1.31 -7.02 9.53
N PRO A 201 0.22 -7.68 9.06
CA PRO A 201 -0.79 -8.21 9.96
C PRO A 201 -0.19 -9.21 10.96
N PRO A 202 -0.69 -9.23 12.21
CA PRO A 202 -0.26 -10.20 13.21
C PRO A 202 -0.64 -11.63 12.77
N ARG A 203 0.06 -12.63 13.28
CA ARG A 203 -0.14 -14.05 12.88
C ARG A 203 -1.52 -14.61 13.21
N ASP A 204 -2.17 -14.07 14.18
CA ASP A 204 -3.52 -14.40 14.65
C ASP A 204 -4.59 -13.47 14.06
N GLY A 205 -4.20 -12.50 13.25
CA GLY A 205 -5.12 -11.64 12.52
C GLY A 205 -5.77 -12.34 11.33
N LEU A 206 -6.93 -11.88 10.94
CA LEU A 206 -7.74 -12.46 9.87
C LEU A 206 -6.99 -12.54 8.53
N PHE A 207 -6.13 -11.55 8.24
CA PHE A 207 -5.34 -11.47 7.01
C PHE A 207 -3.86 -11.78 7.24
N ALA A 208 -3.53 -12.63 8.24
CA ALA A 208 -2.17 -13.09 8.49
C ALA A 208 -1.59 -13.80 7.25
N PHE A 209 -0.36 -13.47 6.88
CA PHE A 209 0.33 -14.12 5.76
C PHE A 209 0.80 -15.52 6.16
N THR A 210 0.33 -16.54 5.45
CA THR A 210 0.63 -17.94 5.69
C THR A 210 1.09 -18.70 4.44
N ALA A 211 0.85 -18.15 3.24
CA ALA A 211 1.21 -18.81 1.98
C ALA A 211 2.72 -19.09 1.90
N PRO A 212 3.14 -20.30 1.52
CA PRO A 212 4.55 -20.65 1.35
C PRO A 212 5.31 -19.70 0.42
N ARG A 213 4.62 -19.16 -0.57
CA ARG A 213 5.15 -18.13 -1.48
C ARG A 213 5.55 -16.83 -0.79
N LEU A 214 4.98 -16.51 0.37
CA LEU A 214 5.27 -15.32 1.16
C LEU A 214 6.20 -15.59 2.33
N VAL A 215 5.95 -16.69 3.05
CA VAL A 215 6.64 -16.97 4.31
C VAL A 215 7.62 -18.14 4.22
N GLY A 216 7.72 -18.82 3.06
CA GLY A 216 8.52 -20.02 2.85
C GLY A 216 7.92 -21.28 3.48
N GLU A 217 8.42 -22.45 3.07
CA GLU A 217 7.95 -23.75 3.59
C GLU A 217 8.55 -24.02 4.98
N GLY A 218 9.00 -23.32 5.74
CA GLY A 218 9.54 -23.62 7.07
C GLY A 218 10.44 -24.89 7.14
N PRO A 219 11.11 -25.14 8.25
CA PRO A 219 11.97 -26.30 8.37
C PRO A 219 11.16 -27.61 8.54
N PRO A 220 11.79 -28.76 8.27
CA PRO A 220 11.17 -30.08 8.49
C PRO A 220 10.59 -30.23 9.90
N PRO A 221 9.54 -31.06 10.09
CA PRO A 221 8.95 -31.32 11.40
C PRO A 221 10.00 -31.78 12.40
N GLY A 222 9.96 -31.18 13.60
CA GLY A 222 10.88 -31.52 14.70
C GLY A 222 12.13 -30.65 14.78
N VAL A 223 12.37 -29.77 13.86
CA VAL A 223 13.43 -28.74 13.95
C VAL A 223 12.89 -27.50 14.67
N PRO A 224 13.43 -27.13 15.85
CA PRO A 224 12.99 -25.92 16.54
C PRO A 224 13.32 -24.67 15.73
N VAL A 225 12.36 -23.75 15.60
CA VAL A 225 12.56 -22.43 15.01
C VAL A 225 12.45 -21.37 16.09
N ARG A 226 13.43 -20.49 16.15
CA ARG A 226 13.41 -19.29 16.96
C ARG A 226 13.39 -18.09 16.03
N ILE A 227 12.30 -17.30 16.08
CA ILE A 227 12.17 -16.06 15.33
C ILE A 227 12.37 -14.91 16.30
N GLU A 228 13.22 -13.96 15.93
CA GLU A 228 13.52 -12.75 16.69
C GLU A 228 12.64 -11.60 16.17
N ASP A 229 12.49 -10.56 16.99
CA ASP A 229 11.80 -9.35 16.54
C ASP A 229 12.61 -8.67 15.42
N PRO A 230 11.96 -8.02 14.45
CA PRO A 230 12.62 -7.31 13.37
C PRO A 230 13.52 -6.19 13.89
N ASN A 231 14.76 -6.15 13.40
CA ASN A 231 15.68 -5.06 13.74
C ASN A 231 15.50 -3.88 12.77
N ARG A 232 14.57 -2.99 13.10
CA ARG A 232 14.24 -1.80 12.31
C ARG A 232 15.35 -0.73 12.45
N PRO A 233 15.71 -0.01 11.34
CA PRO A 233 16.52 1.20 11.42
C PRO A 233 15.87 2.22 12.35
N SER A 234 16.65 2.80 13.30
CA SER A 234 16.08 3.64 14.35
C SER A 234 16.63 5.07 14.42
N ASP A 235 17.74 5.36 13.71
CA ASP A 235 18.34 6.70 13.67
C ASP A 235 17.74 7.52 12.51
N PRO A 236 16.88 8.53 12.77
CA PRO A 236 16.17 9.27 11.72
C PRO A 236 17.10 10.02 10.77
N LEU A 237 18.30 10.42 11.21
CA LEU A 237 19.24 11.16 10.37
C LEU A 237 20.14 10.25 9.53
N ARG A 238 20.64 9.16 10.12
CA ARG A 238 21.52 8.21 9.43
C ARG A 238 20.75 7.25 8.54
N ASN A 239 19.54 6.96 8.94
CA ASN A 239 18.67 6.03 8.24
C ASN A 239 17.62 6.71 7.36
N SER A 240 17.66 8.05 7.22
CA SER A 240 16.75 8.80 6.35
C SER A 240 16.80 8.29 4.91
N ASP A 241 15.66 8.32 4.24
CA ASP A 241 15.54 8.05 2.83
C ASP A 241 15.59 9.35 2.04
N VAL A 242 16.02 9.27 0.78
CA VAL A 242 16.07 10.41 -0.12
C VAL A 242 15.56 10.01 -1.50
N GLY A 243 14.78 10.90 -2.09
CA GLY A 243 14.17 10.67 -3.40
C GLY A 243 14.26 11.87 -4.31
N ALA A 244 14.20 11.62 -5.60
CA ALA A 244 14.05 12.64 -6.62
C ALA A 244 13.14 12.14 -7.73
N ARG A 245 12.25 13.02 -8.21
CA ARG A 245 11.37 12.78 -9.36
C ARG A 245 11.44 13.97 -10.30
N LEU A 246 11.72 13.69 -11.57
CA LEU A 246 11.57 14.66 -12.66
C LEU A 246 10.30 14.32 -13.41
N ALA A 247 9.36 15.25 -13.52
CA ALA A 247 8.10 15.11 -14.25
C ALA A 247 8.03 16.18 -15.34
N GLY A 248 7.51 15.82 -16.51
CA GLY A 248 7.39 16.77 -17.61
C GLY A 248 6.41 16.27 -18.67
N PHE A 249 5.96 17.22 -19.49
CA PHE A 249 5.05 16.95 -20.60
C PHE A 249 5.76 17.18 -21.95
N TRP A 250 5.73 16.17 -22.82
CA TRP A 250 6.38 16.27 -24.12
C TRP A 250 5.51 15.65 -25.23
N LYS A 251 5.08 16.47 -26.17
CA LYS A 251 4.29 16.04 -27.36
C LYS A 251 3.07 15.16 -27.04
N GLY A 252 2.34 15.48 -25.99
CA GLY A 252 1.15 14.74 -25.56
C GLY A 252 1.44 13.63 -24.55
N TRP A 253 2.70 13.37 -24.23
CA TRP A 253 3.11 12.38 -23.24
C TRP A 253 3.42 13.04 -21.90
N ASP A 254 2.80 12.54 -20.84
CA ASP A 254 3.27 12.75 -19.48
C ASP A 254 4.39 11.76 -19.20
N LEU A 255 5.53 12.27 -18.75
CA LEU A 255 6.73 11.48 -18.53
C LEU A 255 7.26 11.73 -17.11
N THR A 256 7.67 10.67 -16.42
CA THR A 256 8.42 10.81 -15.17
C THR A 256 9.68 9.98 -15.17
N ALA A 257 10.67 10.45 -14.42
CA ALA A 257 11.86 9.68 -14.05
C ALA A 257 12.06 9.79 -12.54
N ASN A 258 12.23 8.67 -11.86
CA ASN A 258 12.23 8.56 -10.42
C ASN A 258 13.51 7.87 -9.93
N ALA A 259 14.05 8.36 -8.82
CA ALA A 259 15.14 7.71 -8.10
C ALA A 259 14.88 7.80 -6.60
N LEU A 260 14.94 6.67 -5.90
CA LEU A 260 14.74 6.60 -4.45
C LEU A 260 15.87 5.77 -3.82
N TRP A 261 16.52 6.31 -2.80
CA TRP A 261 17.45 5.62 -1.93
C TRP A 261 16.76 5.38 -0.60
N HIS A 262 16.23 4.17 -0.40
CA HIS A 262 15.43 3.84 0.77
C HIS A 262 15.79 2.47 1.34
N TYR A 263 15.25 2.15 2.51
CA TYR A 263 15.18 0.77 2.97
C TYR A 263 13.99 0.07 2.30
N ASP A 264 14.14 -1.21 1.94
CA ASP A 264 12.99 -2.05 1.59
C ASP A 264 12.10 -2.16 2.84
N ASP A 265 10.82 -1.84 2.70
CA ASP A 265 9.86 -1.80 3.80
C ASP A 265 9.47 -3.19 4.31
N ILE A 266 9.96 -4.25 3.65
CA ILE A 266 9.71 -5.64 4.02
C ILE A 266 10.91 -6.19 4.80
N PRO A 267 10.67 -6.82 5.97
CA PRO A 267 11.75 -7.42 6.74
C PRO A 267 12.30 -8.68 6.03
N ILE A 268 13.61 -8.71 5.85
CA ILE A 268 14.32 -9.80 5.21
C ILE A 268 14.66 -10.88 6.27
N PRO A 269 14.25 -12.16 6.09
CA PRO A 269 14.36 -13.20 7.09
C PRO A 269 15.75 -13.88 7.11
N PHE A 270 16.77 -13.19 7.62
CA PHE A 270 18.10 -13.80 7.75
C PHE A 270 18.07 -15.03 8.65
N ARG A 271 18.51 -16.17 8.11
CA ARG A 271 18.50 -17.47 8.79
C ARG A 271 19.90 -17.84 9.27
N THR A 272 19.99 -18.41 10.45
CA THR A 272 21.19 -19.10 10.94
C THR A 272 20.82 -20.48 11.45
N ILE A 273 21.56 -21.51 11.03
CA ILE A 273 21.37 -22.87 11.48
C ILE A 273 22.44 -23.16 12.58
N ASP A 274 21.98 -23.34 13.81
CA ASP A 274 22.83 -23.69 14.96
C ASP A 274 22.83 -25.19 15.17
N LEU A 275 24.03 -25.79 15.16
CA LEU A 275 24.25 -27.23 15.32
C LEU A 275 24.88 -27.58 16.69
N ASP A 276 25.22 -26.56 17.51
CA ASP A 276 26.02 -26.76 18.71
C ASP A 276 25.29 -27.49 19.86
N ALA A 277 23.97 -27.51 19.84
CA ALA A 277 23.14 -28.14 20.88
C ALA A 277 22.84 -29.64 20.65
N GLY A 278 23.41 -30.25 19.62
CA GLY A 278 23.15 -31.66 19.26
C GLY A 278 21.79 -31.90 18.58
N VAL A 279 20.91 -30.89 18.52
CA VAL A 279 19.70 -30.86 17.72
C VAL A 279 19.78 -29.61 16.87
N PRO A 280 19.68 -29.72 15.54
CA PRO A 280 19.66 -28.54 14.69
C PRO A 280 18.56 -27.56 15.13
N GLN A 281 18.90 -26.29 15.30
CA GLN A 281 17.96 -25.21 15.58
C GLN A 281 18.07 -24.14 14.51
N VAL A 282 16.95 -23.72 13.96
CA VAL A 282 16.89 -22.59 13.02
C VAL A 282 16.58 -21.31 13.81
N ARG A 283 17.46 -20.33 13.68
CA ARG A 283 17.25 -18.98 14.20
C ARG A 283 17.02 -18.05 13.02
N VAL A 284 15.95 -17.30 13.07
CA VAL A 284 15.60 -16.30 12.06
C VAL A 284 15.62 -14.93 12.71
N ALA A 285 16.45 -14.04 12.17
CA ALA A 285 16.61 -12.67 12.63
C ALA A 285 16.22 -11.69 11.50
N PRO A 286 14.96 -11.23 11.46
CA PRO A 286 14.51 -10.32 10.41
C PRO A 286 15.23 -8.97 10.49
N GLY A 287 15.56 -8.40 9.32
CA GLY A 287 16.22 -7.11 9.24
C GLY A 287 15.92 -6.41 7.94
N TYR A 288 16.20 -5.13 7.88
CA TYR A 288 15.92 -4.27 6.72
C TYR A 288 17.22 -3.92 5.99
N ARG A 289 17.18 -3.76 4.69
CA ARG A 289 18.32 -3.42 3.84
C ARG A 289 17.97 -2.30 2.86
N ARG A 290 18.97 -1.52 2.51
CA ARG A 290 18.85 -0.50 1.47
C ARG A 290 18.61 -1.14 0.10
N THR A 291 17.57 -0.66 -0.59
CA THR A 291 17.18 -1.12 -1.92
C THR A 291 16.94 0.13 -2.78
N PRO A 292 17.96 0.61 -3.52
CA PRO A 292 17.75 1.74 -4.42
C PRO A 292 16.75 1.42 -5.52
N VAL A 293 15.83 2.35 -5.79
CA VAL A 293 14.84 2.24 -6.86
C VAL A 293 15.12 3.27 -7.93
N LEU A 294 15.17 2.82 -9.17
CA LEU A 294 15.20 3.67 -10.37
C LEU A 294 14.01 3.33 -11.22
N GLY A 295 13.26 4.32 -11.67
CA GLY A 295 12.07 4.05 -12.46
C GLY A 295 11.53 5.26 -13.20
N GLY A 296 10.37 5.09 -13.80
CA GLY A 296 9.69 6.15 -14.51
C GLY A 296 8.34 5.68 -15.05
N SER A 297 7.53 6.63 -15.45
CA SER A 297 6.22 6.38 -16.03
C SER A 297 6.00 7.17 -17.31
N VAL A 298 5.12 6.66 -18.15
CA VAL A 298 4.66 7.31 -19.38
C VAL A 298 3.16 7.18 -19.47
N SER A 299 2.46 8.24 -19.90
CA SER A 299 1.05 8.15 -20.27
C SER A 299 0.70 9.09 -21.41
N ASN A 300 -0.29 8.69 -22.24
CA ASN A 300 -0.85 9.52 -23.30
C ASN A 300 -2.28 9.08 -23.61
N ALA A 301 -3.11 10.05 -24.00
CA ALA A 301 -4.50 9.84 -24.39
C ALA A 301 -4.66 9.95 -25.93
N PHE A 302 -5.31 8.96 -26.52
CA PHE A 302 -5.61 8.84 -27.95
C PHE A 302 -7.14 8.75 -28.13
N GLY A 303 -7.81 9.89 -28.18
CA GLY A 303 -9.28 9.93 -28.20
C GLY A 303 -9.86 9.35 -26.91
N ASN A 304 -10.59 8.23 -27.01
CA ASN A 304 -11.18 7.57 -25.85
C ASN A 304 -10.27 6.48 -25.23
N LEU A 305 -9.03 6.36 -25.66
CA LEU A 305 -8.08 5.40 -25.14
C LEU A 305 -6.92 6.11 -24.47
N THR A 306 -6.61 5.77 -23.21
CA THR A 306 -5.39 6.18 -22.53
C THR A 306 -4.47 4.98 -22.42
N VAL A 307 -3.20 5.18 -22.79
CA VAL A 307 -2.13 4.20 -22.64
C VAL A 307 -1.24 4.65 -21.49
N ARG A 308 -0.97 3.75 -20.55
CA ARG A 308 -0.09 4.01 -19.41
C ARG A 308 1.00 2.93 -19.33
N GLY A 309 2.18 3.32 -18.87
CA GLY A 309 3.25 2.40 -18.57
C GLY A 309 4.10 2.89 -17.42
N GLU A 310 4.55 1.97 -16.59
CA GLU A 310 5.54 2.22 -15.56
C GLU A 310 6.63 1.17 -15.62
N MET A 311 7.82 1.54 -15.17
CA MET A 311 8.94 0.63 -15.01
C MET A 311 9.73 1.02 -13.76
N ALA A 312 10.15 0.02 -12.98
CA ALA A 312 11.01 0.21 -11.82
C ALA A 312 12.07 -0.89 -11.76
N ALA A 313 13.31 -0.52 -11.46
CA ALA A 313 14.38 -1.44 -11.11
C ALA A 313 14.70 -1.23 -9.62
N GLN A 314 14.45 -2.25 -8.80
CA GLN A 314 14.81 -2.31 -7.39
C GLN A 314 16.15 -3.03 -7.28
N LEU A 315 17.20 -2.25 -7.05
CA LEU A 315 18.57 -2.75 -7.10
C LEU A 315 18.96 -3.42 -5.79
N ASP A 316 19.72 -4.50 -5.90
CA ASP A 316 20.27 -5.20 -4.72
C ASP A 316 19.20 -5.65 -3.71
N ARG A 317 18.03 -6.04 -4.18
CA ARG A 317 16.93 -6.52 -3.35
C ARG A 317 17.18 -7.92 -2.82
N TRP A 318 16.68 -8.23 -1.63
CA TRP A 318 16.90 -9.48 -0.95
C TRP A 318 15.63 -10.34 -0.98
N PHE A 319 15.79 -11.62 -1.30
CA PHE A 319 14.70 -12.59 -1.38
C PHE A 319 15.02 -13.81 -0.53
N PRO A 320 14.05 -14.37 0.20
CA PRO A 320 14.26 -15.62 0.94
C PRO A 320 14.49 -16.80 -0.02
N THR A 321 15.26 -17.79 0.47
CA THR A 321 15.51 -19.04 -0.25
C THR A 321 15.34 -20.24 0.69
N ASP A 322 14.74 -21.31 0.17
CA ASP A 322 14.60 -22.59 0.85
C ASP A 322 15.85 -23.47 0.69
N ASP A 323 16.86 -23.03 -0.07
CA ASP A 323 18.14 -23.76 -0.17
C ASP A 323 18.81 -23.85 1.20
N VAL A 324 18.79 -25.05 1.79
CA VAL A 324 19.40 -25.34 3.10
C VAL A 324 20.92 -25.22 3.09
N THR A 325 21.55 -25.18 1.93
CA THR A 325 23.01 -25.00 1.80
C THR A 325 23.41 -23.52 1.84
N ASP A 326 22.46 -22.63 1.62
CA ASP A 326 22.64 -21.19 1.81
C ASP A 326 22.65 -20.87 3.30
N ARG A 327 23.70 -20.19 3.79
CA ARG A 327 23.94 -19.99 5.22
C ARG A 327 23.01 -18.98 5.86
N ASP A 328 22.71 -17.91 5.14
CA ASP A 328 21.88 -16.81 5.64
C ASP A 328 20.43 -16.86 5.15
N GLY A 329 20.10 -17.82 4.25
CA GLY A 329 18.75 -18.10 3.78
C GLY A 329 18.16 -17.03 2.89
N VAL A 330 19.00 -16.19 2.26
CA VAL A 330 18.56 -15.07 1.43
C VAL A 330 19.45 -14.88 0.21
N VAL A 331 18.86 -14.48 -0.90
CA VAL A 331 19.57 -14.20 -2.15
C VAL A 331 19.36 -12.73 -2.52
N ARG A 332 20.46 -12.06 -2.89
CA ARG A 332 20.41 -10.68 -3.37
C ARG A 332 20.41 -10.65 -4.90
N THR A 333 19.43 -9.94 -5.49
CA THR A 333 19.29 -9.77 -6.92
C THR A 333 18.61 -8.46 -7.26
N THR A 334 18.59 -8.04 -8.51
CA THR A 334 17.80 -6.89 -8.98
C THR A 334 16.42 -7.36 -9.45
N ASP A 335 15.39 -6.72 -8.94
CA ASP A 335 14.01 -6.92 -9.38
C ASP A 335 13.60 -5.82 -10.35
N VAL A 336 13.26 -6.20 -11.59
CA VAL A 336 12.83 -5.27 -12.63
C VAL A 336 11.35 -5.49 -12.90
N GLY A 337 10.53 -4.54 -12.42
CA GLY A 337 9.09 -4.54 -12.63
C GLY A 337 8.66 -3.61 -13.75
N TRP A 338 7.58 -3.96 -14.43
CA TRP A 338 6.88 -3.07 -15.36
C TRP A 338 5.38 -3.32 -15.35
N VAL A 339 4.63 -2.28 -15.70
CA VAL A 339 3.19 -2.33 -15.93
C VAL A 339 2.84 -1.68 -17.26
N LEU A 340 1.93 -2.29 -17.99
CA LEU A 340 1.31 -1.74 -19.19
C LEU A 340 -0.20 -1.70 -18.96
N GLY A 341 -0.79 -0.52 -19.08
CA GLY A 341 -2.21 -0.26 -18.83
C GLY A 341 -2.90 0.40 -20.03
N LEU A 342 -4.15 -0.01 -20.24
CA LEU A 342 -5.06 0.54 -21.25
C LEU A 342 -6.37 0.92 -20.57
N ASP A 343 -6.75 2.19 -20.66
CA ASP A 343 -8.04 2.70 -20.16
C ASP A 343 -8.89 3.12 -21.35
N TRP A 344 -10.10 2.62 -21.41
CA TRP A 344 -11.00 2.91 -22.50
C TRP A 344 -12.30 3.54 -22.00
N TYR A 345 -12.65 4.68 -22.60
CA TYR A 345 -13.82 5.52 -22.31
C TYR A 345 -14.80 5.56 -23.48
N GLY A 346 -14.92 4.47 -24.25
CA GLY A 346 -15.70 4.45 -25.49
C GLY A 346 -17.22 4.45 -25.29
N PHE A 347 -17.73 4.08 -24.12
CA PHE A 347 -19.12 4.21 -23.75
C PHE A 347 -19.32 5.40 -22.80
N THR A 348 -20.51 6.03 -22.88
CA THR A 348 -20.87 7.12 -21.98
C THR A 348 -20.81 6.65 -20.53
N ASP A 349 -20.19 7.47 -19.67
CA ASP A 349 -20.07 7.25 -18.23
C ASP A 349 -19.49 5.87 -17.86
N THR A 350 -18.60 5.34 -18.71
CA THR A 350 -18.03 4.00 -18.52
C THR A 350 -16.52 4.04 -18.70
N LEU A 351 -15.80 3.50 -17.73
CA LEU A 351 -14.36 3.17 -17.79
C LEU A 351 -14.19 1.66 -17.84
N LEU A 352 -13.43 1.19 -18.81
CA LEU A 352 -12.85 -0.16 -18.80
C LEU A 352 -11.33 0.00 -18.78
N SER A 353 -10.68 -0.58 -17.79
CA SER A 353 -9.22 -0.60 -17.66
C SER A 353 -8.71 -2.03 -17.62
N ALA A 354 -7.60 -2.29 -18.29
CA ALA A 354 -6.87 -3.55 -18.19
C ALA A 354 -5.38 -3.27 -18.05
N GLN A 355 -4.71 -3.95 -17.11
CA GLN A 355 -3.29 -3.76 -16.87
C GLN A 355 -2.60 -5.12 -16.73
N LEU A 356 -1.39 -5.21 -17.28
CA LEU A 356 -0.47 -6.33 -17.12
C LEU A 356 0.71 -5.85 -16.28
N PHE A 357 0.91 -6.48 -15.14
CA PHE A 357 2.06 -6.29 -14.25
C PHE A 357 3.00 -7.46 -14.39
N GLN A 358 4.27 -7.19 -14.56
CA GLN A 358 5.30 -8.22 -14.55
C GLN A 358 6.49 -7.75 -13.73
N SER A 359 7.14 -8.68 -13.06
CA SER A 359 8.35 -8.44 -12.29
C SER A 359 9.32 -9.60 -12.54
N PHE A 360 10.56 -9.26 -12.87
CA PHE A 360 11.61 -10.18 -13.30
C PHE A 360 12.86 -10.07 -12.43
N LEU A 361 13.28 -11.18 -11.83
CA LEU A 361 14.55 -11.28 -11.10
C LEU A 361 15.69 -11.50 -12.08
N THR A 362 16.66 -10.58 -12.13
CA THR A 362 17.78 -10.63 -13.06
C THR A 362 18.68 -11.83 -12.83
N GLU A 363 18.84 -12.25 -11.58
CA GLU A 363 19.51 -13.48 -11.19
C GLU A 363 18.53 -14.31 -10.35
N HIS A 364 18.22 -15.51 -10.81
CA HIS A 364 17.36 -16.44 -10.11
C HIS A 364 18.12 -17.75 -9.84
N ARG A 365 18.18 -18.15 -8.59
CA ARG A 365 18.83 -19.40 -8.14
C ARG A 365 17.76 -20.41 -7.73
N PRO A 366 18.02 -21.72 -7.89
CA PRO A 366 17.15 -22.73 -7.33
C PRO A 366 16.95 -22.52 -5.80
N GLY A 367 15.70 -22.65 -5.36
CA GLY A 367 15.33 -22.44 -3.95
C GLY A 367 14.91 -21.01 -3.61
N VAL A 368 15.05 -20.03 -4.50
CA VAL A 368 14.41 -18.72 -4.30
C VAL A 368 12.89 -18.92 -4.33
N ILE A 369 12.21 -18.50 -3.27
CA ILE A 369 10.77 -18.77 -3.07
C ILE A 369 9.93 -18.15 -4.18
N ARG A 370 10.30 -16.95 -4.62
CA ARG A 370 9.60 -16.23 -5.67
C ARG A 370 10.03 -16.73 -7.06
N ASP A 371 9.08 -16.79 -8.00
CA ASP A 371 9.35 -17.07 -9.41
C ASP A 371 10.29 -16.03 -10.04
N GLN A 372 11.07 -16.44 -11.04
CA GLN A 372 11.93 -15.52 -11.79
C GLN A 372 11.11 -14.44 -12.51
N LEU A 373 9.99 -14.81 -13.12
CA LEU A 373 9.03 -13.92 -13.73
C LEU A 373 7.69 -14.07 -13.01
N ASP A 374 7.26 -13.03 -12.36
CA ASP A 374 5.96 -12.91 -11.72
C ASP A 374 5.03 -12.07 -12.57
N SER A 375 3.80 -12.52 -12.76
CA SER A 375 2.85 -11.89 -13.69
C SER A 375 1.47 -11.79 -13.08
N ASN A 376 0.91 -10.58 -13.07
CA ASN A 376 -0.44 -10.31 -12.61
C ASN A 376 -1.22 -9.51 -13.66
N VAL A 377 -2.52 -9.74 -13.73
CA VAL A 377 -3.44 -8.98 -14.57
C VAL A 377 -4.50 -8.34 -13.70
N THR A 378 -4.82 -7.08 -13.98
CA THR A 378 -5.99 -6.43 -13.39
C THR A 378 -6.96 -6.00 -14.49
N VAL A 379 -8.25 -6.15 -14.22
CA VAL A 379 -9.32 -5.64 -15.08
C VAL A 379 -10.31 -4.89 -14.21
N LEU A 380 -10.56 -3.63 -14.56
CA LEU A 380 -11.54 -2.77 -13.91
C LEU A 380 -12.65 -2.43 -14.90
N ALA A 381 -13.88 -2.56 -14.45
CA ALA A 381 -15.06 -2.02 -15.13
C ALA A 381 -15.82 -1.12 -14.16
N ARG A 382 -15.98 0.16 -14.52
CA ARG A 382 -16.74 1.14 -13.76
C ARG A 382 -17.75 1.82 -14.66
N ARG A 383 -18.96 1.98 -14.16
CA ARG A 383 -19.99 2.77 -14.82
C ARG A 383 -20.79 3.59 -13.83
N THR A 384 -20.99 4.86 -14.18
CA THR A 384 -21.84 5.77 -13.41
C THR A 384 -23.22 5.90 -14.08
N PHE A 385 -24.24 6.13 -13.27
CA PHE A 385 -25.62 6.26 -13.65
C PHE A 385 -26.28 7.42 -12.92
N ARG A 386 -27.47 7.83 -13.39
CA ARG A 386 -28.29 8.84 -12.70
C ARG A 386 -27.55 10.15 -12.41
N HIS A 387 -26.84 10.69 -13.39
CA HIS A 387 -26.02 11.89 -13.23
C HIS A 387 -24.97 11.72 -12.11
N GLU A 388 -24.22 10.61 -12.20
CA GLU A 388 -23.09 10.27 -11.29
C GLU A 388 -23.48 9.97 -9.84
N THR A 389 -24.78 9.83 -9.52
CA THR A 389 -25.23 9.49 -8.15
C THR A 389 -25.16 8.00 -7.85
N LEU A 390 -25.11 7.13 -8.85
CA LEU A 390 -24.99 5.68 -8.69
C LEU A 390 -23.79 5.20 -9.48
N THR A 391 -22.84 4.56 -8.79
CA THR A 391 -21.68 3.93 -9.41
C THR A 391 -21.71 2.42 -9.20
N VAL A 392 -21.44 1.70 -10.26
CA VAL A 392 -21.22 0.25 -10.22
C VAL A 392 -19.80 -0.01 -10.71
N GLU A 393 -19.04 -0.71 -9.91
CA GLU A 393 -17.64 -1.02 -10.19
C GLU A 393 -17.35 -2.49 -9.90
N THR A 394 -16.44 -3.04 -10.66
CA THR A 394 -15.84 -4.36 -10.37
C THR A 394 -14.38 -4.31 -10.76
N ILE A 395 -13.51 -4.69 -9.84
CA ILE A 395 -12.12 -5.00 -10.12
C ILE A 395 -11.89 -6.50 -10.02
N TRP A 396 -11.15 -7.04 -10.97
CA TRP A 396 -10.63 -8.40 -10.99
C TRP A 396 -9.12 -8.37 -11.04
N ILE A 397 -8.48 -9.10 -10.14
CA ILE A 397 -7.03 -9.24 -10.02
C ILE A 397 -6.70 -10.72 -10.10
N GLN A 398 -5.74 -11.08 -10.95
CA GLN A 398 -5.34 -12.47 -11.22
C GLN A 398 -3.83 -12.61 -11.20
N SER A 399 -3.30 -13.47 -10.35
CA SER A 399 -1.95 -14.01 -10.49
C SER A 399 -1.95 -15.06 -11.62
N ILE A 400 -1.09 -14.86 -12.61
CA ILE A 400 -0.96 -15.82 -13.72
C ILE A 400 -0.14 -17.04 -13.27
N ASN A 401 0.82 -16.83 -12.37
CA ASN A 401 1.72 -17.87 -11.89
C ASN A 401 0.99 -18.89 -11.01
N ASP A 402 0.20 -18.43 -10.06
CA ASP A 402 -0.46 -19.29 -9.08
C ASP A 402 -1.89 -19.66 -9.49
N GLY A 403 -2.48 -18.92 -10.44
CA GLY A 403 -3.86 -19.14 -10.90
C GLY A 403 -4.90 -18.69 -9.86
N ASP A 404 -4.50 -17.94 -8.85
CA ASP A 404 -5.32 -17.39 -7.79
C ASP A 404 -5.67 -15.92 -8.04
N GLY A 405 -6.62 -15.37 -7.32
CA GLY A 405 -7.03 -13.99 -7.56
C GLY A 405 -8.10 -13.46 -6.60
N LEU A 406 -8.55 -12.26 -6.92
CA LEU A 406 -9.54 -11.50 -6.15
C LEU A 406 -10.53 -10.82 -7.08
N VAL A 407 -11.82 -10.90 -6.79
CA VAL A 407 -12.89 -10.18 -7.49
C VAL A 407 -13.64 -9.32 -6.49
N ARG A 408 -13.83 -8.03 -6.82
CA ARG A 408 -14.46 -7.05 -5.94
C ARG A 408 -15.55 -6.27 -6.66
N PRO A 409 -16.78 -6.76 -6.75
CA PRO A 409 -17.92 -5.98 -7.19
C PRO A 409 -18.36 -5.02 -6.07
N ARG A 410 -18.61 -3.77 -6.43
CA ARG A 410 -19.10 -2.71 -5.52
C ARG A 410 -20.17 -1.86 -6.19
N VAL A 411 -21.15 -1.46 -5.41
CA VAL A 411 -22.18 -0.50 -5.79
C VAL A 411 -22.14 0.63 -4.77
N GLU A 412 -22.10 1.86 -5.26
CA GLU A 412 -22.08 3.05 -4.42
C GLU A 412 -23.21 3.98 -4.83
N TYR A 413 -23.79 4.64 -3.85
CA TYR A 413 -24.87 5.58 -4.05
C TYR A 413 -24.69 6.85 -3.24
N ALA A 414 -24.54 7.97 -3.93
CA ALA A 414 -24.56 9.30 -3.33
C ALA A 414 -26.01 9.66 -2.96
N VAL A 415 -26.35 9.49 -1.70
CA VAL A 415 -27.68 9.82 -1.16
C VAL A 415 -27.88 11.33 -1.18
N ARG A 416 -26.82 12.06 -0.88
CA ARG A 416 -26.67 13.52 -0.92
C ARG A 416 -25.21 13.85 -1.25
N ASP A 417 -24.91 15.12 -1.50
CA ASP A 417 -23.54 15.58 -1.79
C ASP A 417 -22.54 15.30 -0.64
N ASP A 418 -23.05 15.15 0.59
CA ASP A 418 -22.29 14.94 1.80
C ASP A 418 -22.47 13.52 2.39
N LEU A 419 -23.28 12.64 1.78
CA LEU A 419 -23.58 11.31 2.28
C LEU A 419 -23.53 10.28 1.17
N GLN A 420 -22.62 9.34 1.28
CA GLN A 420 -22.44 8.21 0.39
C GLN A 420 -22.66 6.89 1.14
N VAL A 421 -23.26 5.92 0.48
CA VAL A 421 -23.43 4.56 0.97
C VAL A 421 -22.91 3.58 -0.08
N TRP A 422 -22.35 2.46 0.35
CA TRP A 422 -21.90 1.41 -0.57
C TRP A 422 -22.17 0.02 -0.03
N ALA A 423 -22.21 -0.94 -0.96
CA ALA A 423 -22.20 -2.35 -0.64
C ALA A 423 -21.43 -3.12 -1.71
N GLY A 424 -20.80 -4.22 -1.32
CA GLY A 424 -20.00 -5.03 -2.23
C GLY A 424 -19.59 -6.37 -1.64
N PHE A 425 -18.76 -7.07 -2.40
CA PHE A 425 -18.13 -8.30 -1.99
C PHE A 425 -16.64 -8.25 -2.23
N ASP A 426 -15.86 -8.89 -1.36
CA ASP A 426 -14.48 -9.25 -1.58
C ASP A 426 -14.42 -10.78 -1.68
N VAL A 427 -14.10 -11.29 -2.88
CA VAL A 427 -14.13 -12.73 -3.18
C VAL A 427 -12.73 -13.14 -3.62
N PHE A 428 -12.06 -13.89 -2.76
CA PHE A 428 -10.78 -14.51 -3.05
C PHE A 428 -10.98 -15.89 -3.66
N TYR A 429 -10.02 -16.36 -4.46
CA TYR A 429 -10.08 -17.71 -5.01
C TYR A 429 -8.69 -18.22 -5.36
N GLY A 430 -8.54 -19.54 -5.40
CA GLY A 430 -7.30 -20.23 -5.76
C GLY A 430 -6.83 -21.20 -4.69
N THR A 431 -5.58 -21.61 -4.80
CA THR A 431 -4.98 -22.51 -3.82
C THR A 431 -4.39 -21.72 -2.64
N ARG A 432 -4.29 -22.33 -1.46
CA ARG A 432 -3.71 -21.71 -0.27
C ARG A 432 -2.21 -21.38 -0.39
N ASP A 433 -1.56 -21.89 -1.42
CA ASP A 433 -0.13 -21.61 -1.67
C ASP A 433 0.06 -20.28 -2.39
N GLY A 434 -0.99 -19.74 -3.01
CA GLY A 434 -0.98 -18.47 -3.73
C GLY A 434 -1.27 -17.27 -2.82
N ILE A 435 -0.94 -16.08 -3.29
CA ILE A 435 -1.03 -14.80 -2.55
C ILE A 435 -2.48 -14.42 -2.21
N TYR A 436 -3.40 -14.69 -3.12
CA TYR A 436 -4.83 -14.40 -2.95
C TYR A 436 -5.57 -15.62 -2.41
N GLY A 437 -5.18 -16.81 -2.88
CA GLY A 437 -5.83 -18.07 -2.54
C GLY A 437 -5.70 -18.44 -1.07
N GLU A 438 -4.66 -17.95 -0.36
CA GLU A 438 -4.56 -18.15 1.09
C GLU A 438 -5.75 -17.55 1.85
N PHE A 439 -6.40 -16.52 1.28
CA PHE A 439 -7.56 -15.83 1.84
C PHE A 439 -8.91 -16.32 1.28
N ASP A 440 -8.96 -17.44 0.55
CA ASP A 440 -10.20 -18.01 -0.02
C ASP A 440 -11.29 -18.23 1.04
N GLU A 441 -10.92 -18.48 2.30
CA GLU A 441 -11.87 -18.63 3.42
C GLU A 441 -12.36 -17.28 3.99
N ASN A 442 -11.73 -16.16 3.62
CA ASN A 442 -12.05 -14.82 4.13
C ASN A 442 -12.97 -14.01 3.19
N ASP A 443 -13.63 -14.68 2.24
CA ASP A 443 -14.66 -14.06 1.42
C ASP A 443 -15.68 -13.33 2.27
N ARG A 444 -16.01 -12.08 1.89
CA ARG A 444 -16.89 -11.25 2.70
C ARG A 444 -17.87 -10.39 1.89
N PHE A 445 -19.00 -10.12 2.47
CA PHE A 445 -19.91 -9.04 2.10
C PHE A 445 -19.54 -7.81 2.91
N VAL A 446 -19.49 -6.65 2.24
CA VAL A 446 -19.12 -5.36 2.85
C VAL A 446 -20.22 -4.35 2.59
N ILE A 447 -20.59 -3.60 3.61
CA ILE A 447 -21.53 -2.48 3.51
C ILE A 447 -21.03 -1.33 4.38
N GLY A 448 -21.18 -0.10 3.91
CA GLY A 448 -20.75 1.05 4.68
C GLY A 448 -21.39 2.35 4.22
N PHE A 449 -21.08 3.41 4.95
CA PHE A 449 -21.40 4.78 4.58
C PHE A 449 -20.29 5.75 5.00
N GLU A 450 -20.22 6.87 4.32
CA GLU A 450 -19.41 8.04 4.67
C GLU A 450 -20.27 9.30 4.68
N TRP A 451 -20.04 10.14 5.67
CA TRP A 451 -20.73 11.40 5.86
C TRP A 451 -19.74 12.53 6.15
N GLY A 452 -19.67 13.50 5.23
CA GLY A 452 -18.90 14.72 5.36
C GLY A 452 -19.64 15.79 6.13
N LEU A 453 -18.98 16.49 7.08
CA LEU A 453 -19.50 17.53 7.96
C LEU A 453 -18.88 18.90 7.68
#